data_46c0c1a5bd7f59f49a395a451488ad21
#
_entry.id   46c0c1a5bd7f59f49a395a451488ad21
#
_cell.length_a   1.000
_cell.length_b   1.000
_cell.length_c   1.000
_cell.angle_alpha   90.00
_cell.angle_beta   90.00
_cell.angle_gamma   90.00
#
_symmetry.space_group_name_H-M   'P 1'
#
loop_
_entity.id
_entity.type
_entity.pdbx_description
1 polymer ?
#
loop_
_entity_poly.entity_id
_entity_poly.type
_entity_poly.pdbx_seq_one_letter_code
_entity_poly.pdbx_strand_id
1 'polypeptide(L)'
;MSEKMILDVTCGDRTIWFQKNEPHTVYCDKRREEWEGDFGKALRADGKQKHRHLVIDPDVICDFTNLPFEDETFSLVVFDPPHIENLSEQSWMRKSYGSLDGDWKPMIRKGFKECMRVLKIGGGACV
;
A
#
# COMPACT_ATOMS: atom_id res chain seq x y z
N MET A 1 17.39 -19.61 -4.38
CA MET A 1 16.40 -18.65 -3.81
C MET A 1 16.37 -17.40 -4.64
N SER A 2 15.19 -16.95 -4.98
CA SER A 2 15.08 -15.63 -5.64
C SER A 2 15.38 -14.53 -4.64
N GLU A 3 16.26 -13.63 -5.02
CA GLU A 3 16.55 -12.44 -4.24
C GLU A 3 15.36 -11.49 -4.29
N LYS A 4 14.99 -10.92 -3.16
CA LYS A 4 13.94 -9.91 -3.08
C LYS A 4 14.54 -8.55 -3.42
N MET A 5 14.25 -8.06 -4.61
CA MET A 5 14.85 -6.85 -5.17
C MET A 5 13.91 -5.65 -5.18
N ILE A 6 12.62 -5.89 -5.05
CA ILE A 6 11.58 -4.88 -5.17
C ILE A 6 10.85 -4.76 -3.83
N LEU A 7 10.63 -3.54 -3.39
CA LEU A 7 9.82 -3.25 -2.20
C LEU A 7 8.58 -2.47 -2.61
N ASP A 8 7.41 -3.02 -2.34
CA ASP A 8 6.15 -2.27 -2.37
C ASP A 8 5.81 -1.86 -0.94
N VAL A 9 5.97 -0.58 -0.64
CA VAL A 9 5.88 -0.04 0.72
C VAL A 9 4.43 0.07 1.20
N THR A 10 3.50 0.17 0.27
CA THR A 10 2.08 0.45 0.50
C THR A 10 1.21 -0.44 -0.36
N CYS A 11 1.39 -1.75 -0.23
CA CYS A 11 0.82 -2.70 -1.20
C CYS A 11 -0.72 -2.73 -1.23
N GLY A 12 -1.39 -2.44 -0.12
CA GLY A 12 -2.83 -2.59 -0.04
C GLY A 12 -3.28 -3.98 -0.50
N ASP A 13 -4.29 -4.03 -1.35
CA ASP A 13 -4.75 -5.25 -1.99
C ASP A 13 -3.97 -5.61 -3.27
N ARG A 14 -2.85 -4.94 -3.50
CA ARG A 14 -1.96 -5.12 -4.67
C ARG A 14 -2.63 -4.79 -6.01
N THR A 15 -3.55 -3.84 -6.01
CA THR A 15 -4.34 -3.46 -7.20
C THR A 15 -3.46 -3.02 -8.37
N ILE A 16 -2.34 -2.36 -8.11
CA ILE A 16 -1.44 -1.87 -9.18
C ILE A 16 -0.63 -2.98 -9.85
N TRP A 17 -0.61 -4.18 -9.26
CA TRP A 17 0.18 -5.30 -9.78
C TRP A 17 -0.65 -6.17 -10.71
N PHE A 18 -0.12 -6.45 -11.91
CA PHE A 18 -0.69 -7.45 -12.81
C PHE A 18 -0.54 -8.85 -12.22
N GLN A 19 0.64 -9.16 -11.71
CA GLN A 19 0.92 -10.39 -10.97
C GLN A 19 1.03 -10.04 -9.49
N LYS A 20 -0.01 -10.34 -8.73
CA LYS A 20 -0.12 -9.94 -7.32
C LYS A 20 0.79 -10.69 -6.36
N ASN A 21 1.48 -11.71 -6.84
CA ASN A 21 2.47 -12.48 -6.08
C ASN A 21 3.79 -12.52 -6.83
N GLU A 22 4.25 -11.36 -7.29
CA GLU A 22 5.52 -11.26 -8.00
C GLU A 22 6.66 -11.75 -7.09
N PRO A 23 7.45 -12.76 -7.51
CA PRO A 23 8.35 -13.48 -6.58
C PRO A 23 9.54 -12.68 -6.08
N HIS A 24 9.91 -11.59 -6.75
CA HIS A 24 11.05 -10.75 -6.36
C HIS A 24 10.64 -9.55 -5.50
N THR A 25 9.36 -9.46 -5.14
CA THR A 25 8.80 -8.32 -4.41
C THR A 25 8.50 -8.68 -2.96
N VAL A 26 8.89 -7.80 -2.05
CA VAL A 26 8.40 -7.77 -0.68
C VAL A 26 7.22 -6.82 -0.64
N TYR A 27 6.06 -7.33 -0.28
CA TYR A 27 4.84 -6.55 -0.15
C TYR A 27 4.67 -6.11 1.30
N CYS A 28 4.61 -4.81 1.52
CA CYS A 28 4.43 -4.22 2.84
C CYS A 28 3.16 -3.40 2.92
N ASP A 29 2.54 -3.42 4.07
CA ASP A 29 1.45 -2.53 4.42
C ASP A 29 1.40 -2.38 5.93
N LYS A 30 0.79 -1.32 6.39
CA LYS A 30 0.55 -1.06 7.81
C LYS A 30 -0.51 -2.01 8.38
N ARG A 31 -1.34 -2.56 7.51
CA ARG A 31 -2.53 -3.36 7.87
C ARG A 31 -2.44 -4.77 7.34
N ARG A 32 -3.06 -5.69 8.06
CA ARG A 32 -3.48 -6.99 7.54
C ARG A 32 -4.95 -7.14 7.85
N GLU A 33 -5.80 -7.04 6.82
CA GLU A 33 -7.25 -6.96 6.98
C GLU A 33 -7.96 -7.67 5.84
N GLU A 34 -9.15 -8.17 6.13
CA GLU A 34 -10.07 -8.69 5.13
C GLU A 34 -11.45 -8.08 5.33
N TRP A 35 -12.04 -7.57 4.26
CA TRP A 35 -13.36 -6.96 4.26
C TRP A 35 -14.19 -7.54 3.13
N GLU A 36 -15.42 -7.93 3.45
CA GLU A 36 -16.36 -8.43 2.45
C GLU A 36 -17.74 -7.88 2.74
N GLY A 37 -18.46 -7.48 1.69
CA GLY A 37 -19.80 -6.93 1.83
C GLY A 37 -20.22 -6.06 0.66
N ASP A 38 -21.40 -5.48 0.79
CA ASP A 38 -21.98 -4.56 -0.19
C ASP A 38 -21.65 -3.12 0.22
N PHE A 39 -20.89 -2.44 -0.60
CA PHE A 39 -20.38 -1.10 -0.31
C PHE A 39 -20.67 -0.13 -1.44
N GLY A 40 -20.75 1.15 -1.05
CA GLY A 40 -20.90 2.26 -1.97
C GLY A 40 -22.35 2.50 -2.36
N LYS A 41 -22.54 3.49 -3.23
CA LYS A 41 -23.86 3.77 -3.83
C LYS A 41 -24.18 2.70 -4.87
N ALA A 42 -25.44 2.54 -5.17
CA ALA A 42 -25.88 1.58 -6.17
C ALA A 42 -25.14 1.76 -7.49
N LEU A 43 -24.39 0.74 -7.86
CA LEU A 43 -23.57 0.75 -9.08
C LEU A 43 -23.92 -0.37 -10.03
N ARG A 44 -24.86 -1.23 -9.64
CA ARG A 44 -25.34 -2.34 -10.47
C ARG A 44 -26.54 -1.89 -11.27
N ALA A 45 -26.77 -2.55 -12.41
CA ALA A 45 -27.93 -2.28 -13.26
C ALA A 45 -29.25 -2.51 -12.54
N ASP A 46 -29.27 -3.37 -11.52
CA ASP A 46 -30.45 -3.65 -10.68
C ASP A 46 -30.64 -2.64 -9.52
N GLY A 47 -29.80 -1.62 -9.44
CA GLY A 47 -29.86 -0.60 -8.40
C GLY A 47 -29.29 -1.03 -7.05
N LYS A 48 -28.72 -2.23 -6.94
CA LYS A 48 -28.10 -2.72 -5.70
C LYS A 48 -26.67 -2.25 -5.56
N GLN A 49 -26.17 -2.23 -4.33
CA GLN A 49 -24.77 -1.96 -4.06
C GLN A 49 -23.90 -3.08 -4.63
N LYS A 50 -22.68 -2.71 -5.05
CA LYS A 50 -21.72 -3.68 -5.54
C LYS A 50 -21.15 -4.49 -4.38
N HIS A 51 -21.20 -5.81 -4.49
CA HIS A 51 -20.51 -6.70 -3.57
C HIS A 51 -19.00 -6.59 -3.78
N ARG A 52 -18.26 -6.42 -2.70
CA ARG A 52 -16.81 -6.23 -2.74
C ARG A 52 -16.13 -7.14 -1.73
N HIS A 53 -14.98 -7.66 -2.14
CA HIS A 53 -14.09 -8.42 -1.28
C HIS A 53 -12.69 -7.83 -1.36
N LEU A 54 -12.15 -7.43 -0.23
CA LEU A 54 -10.85 -6.81 -0.11
C LEU A 54 -9.98 -7.66 0.81
N VAL A 55 -8.82 -8.06 0.33
CA VAL A 55 -7.81 -8.75 1.13
C VAL A 55 -6.54 -7.93 1.12
N ILE A 56 -6.10 -7.49 2.30
CA ILE A 56 -4.82 -6.84 2.51
C ILE A 56 -3.97 -7.81 3.32
N ASP A 57 -3.04 -8.46 2.65
CA ASP A 57 -2.19 -9.50 3.23
C ASP A 57 -0.72 -9.25 2.83
N PRO A 58 -0.04 -8.32 3.51
CA PRO A 58 1.36 -8.04 3.22
C PRO A 58 2.27 -9.18 3.68
N ASP A 59 3.43 -9.29 3.04
CA ASP A 59 4.50 -10.17 3.52
C ASP A 59 5.04 -9.69 4.86
N VAL A 60 5.15 -8.37 5.01
CA VAL A 60 5.63 -7.72 6.24
C VAL A 60 4.68 -6.58 6.59
N ILE A 61 4.19 -6.58 7.83
CA ILE A 61 3.45 -5.44 8.38
C ILE A 61 4.48 -4.41 8.83
N CYS A 62 4.42 -3.21 8.27
CA CYS A 62 5.36 -2.16 8.61
C CYS A 62 4.77 -0.76 8.45
N ASP A 63 5.35 0.17 9.18
CA ASP A 63 5.08 1.59 9.01
C ASP A 63 6.12 2.16 8.05
N PHE A 64 5.69 2.85 6.99
CA PHE A 64 6.62 3.40 6.01
C PHE A 64 7.50 4.52 6.56
N THR A 65 7.17 5.07 7.72
CA THR A 65 8.03 6.06 8.39
C THR A 65 9.22 5.43 9.11
N ASN A 66 9.22 4.12 9.25
CA ASN A 66 10.28 3.35 9.90
C ASN A 66 10.34 1.94 9.33
N LEU A 67 10.91 1.81 8.14
CA LEU A 67 10.98 0.53 7.44
C LEU A 67 11.95 -0.44 8.10
N PRO A 68 11.55 -1.71 8.32
CA PRO A 68 12.38 -2.69 9.01
C PRO A 68 13.40 -3.36 8.08
N PHE A 69 14.05 -2.57 7.24
CA PHE A 69 15.04 -3.05 6.27
C PHE A 69 16.32 -2.22 6.41
N GLU A 70 17.43 -2.85 6.07
CA GLU A 70 18.73 -2.17 6.04
C GLU A 70 18.82 -1.16 4.89
N ASP A 71 19.78 -0.26 4.98
CA ASP A 71 20.08 0.70 3.93
C ASP A 71 20.42 -0.03 2.63
N GLU A 72 20.08 0.58 1.50
CA GLU A 72 20.53 0.13 0.19
C GLU A 72 20.22 -1.35 -0.09
N THR A 73 19.02 -1.80 0.23
CA THR A 73 18.60 -3.20 0.11
C THR A 73 17.91 -3.50 -1.23
N PHE A 74 17.09 -2.57 -1.72
CA PHE A 74 16.21 -2.81 -2.86
C PHE A 74 16.65 -2.05 -4.11
N SER A 75 16.45 -2.68 -5.28
CA SER A 75 16.73 -2.05 -6.57
C SER A 75 15.60 -1.18 -7.07
N LEU A 76 14.37 -1.48 -6.63
CA LEU A 76 13.17 -0.72 -6.95
C LEU A 76 12.31 -0.59 -5.70
N VAL A 77 11.84 0.61 -5.43
CA VAL A 77 10.89 0.88 -4.34
C VAL A 77 9.65 1.53 -4.93
N VAL A 78 8.49 0.97 -4.61
CA VAL A 78 7.18 1.48 -5.00
C VAL A 78 6.53 2.09 -3.78
N PHE A 79 6.15 3.36 -3.87
CA PHE A 79 5.52 4.09 -2.77
C PHE A 79 4.28 4.81 -3.26
N ASP A 80 3.12 4.29 -2.90
CA ASP A 80 1.81 4.84 -3.25
C ASP A 80 0.99 5.06 -1.96
N PRO A 81 1.33 6.09 -1.17
CA PRO A 81 0.63 6.35 0.08
C PRO A 81 -0.81 6.82 -0.15
N PRO A 82 -1.67 6.75 0.88
CA PRO A 82 -2.98 7.37 0.81
C PRO A 82 -2.86 8.85 0.39
N HIS A 83 -3.80 9.33 -0.42
CA HIS A 83 -3.77 10.70 -0.95
C HIS A 83 -5.08 11.46 -0.76
N ILE A 84 -6.07 10.84 -0.11
CA ILE A 84 -7.34 11.48 0.22
C ILE A 84 -7.41 11.68 1.72
N GLU A 85 -7.73 12.90 2.13
CA GLU A 85 -7.78 13.28 3.53
C GLU A 85 -9.14 12.96 4.17
N ASN A 86 -9.09 12.56 5.44
CA ASN A 86 -10.25 12.47 6.33
C ASN A 86 -11.43 11.66 5.77
N LEU A 87 -11.16 10.52 5.15
CA LEU A 87 -12.19 9.61 4.70
C LEU A 87 -12.94 8.99 5.89
N SER A 88 -14.26 8.81 5.74
CA SER A 88 -15.08 8.11 6.72
C SER A 88 -14.56 6.69 6.96
N GLU A 89 -14.59 6.22 8.20
CA GLU A 89 -14.20 4.85 8.56
C GLU A 89 -15.00 3.78 7.82
N GLN A 90 -16.21 4.10 7.39
CA GLN A 90 -17.08 3.19 6.66
C GLN A 90 -16.93 3.30 5.15
N SER A 91 -16.11 4.22 4.68
CA SER A 91 -15.84 4.40 3.25
C SER A 91 -15.07 3.20 2.69
N TRP A 92 -15.52 2.69 1.55
CA TRP A 92 -14.75 1.68 0.81
C TRP A 92 -13.37 2.20 0.41
N MET A 93 -13.28 3.46 0.03
CA MET A 93 -11.99 4.06 -0.34
C MET A 93 -11.00 4.04 0.83
N ARG A 94 -11.47 4.31 2.05
CA ARG A 94 -10.62 4.20 3.24
C ARG A 94 -10.18 2.75 3.48
N LYS A 95 -11.07 1.79 3.31
CA LYS A 95 -10.75 0.37 3.46
C LYS A 95 -9.74 -0.10 2.43
N SER A 96 -9.91 0.33 1.19
CA SER A 96 -9.03 -0.07 0.07
C SER A 96 -7.68 0.63 0.11
N TYR A 97 -7.66 1.93 0.33
CA TYR A 97 -6.48 2.77 0.12
C TYR A 97 -5.95 3.43 1.37
N GLY A 98 -6.70 3.41 2.47
CA GLY A 98 -6.40 4.19 3.65
C GLY A 98 -6.79 5.65 3.50
N SER A 99 -6.49 6.43 4.53
CA SER A 99 -6.83 7.86 4.56
C SER A 99 -5.68 8.65 5.18
N LEU A 100 -5.49 9.87 4.72
CA LEU A 100 -4.58 10.84 5.33
C LEU A 100 -5.35 11.63 6.38
N ASP A 101 -5.06 11.38 7.64
CA ASP A 101 -5.71 12.04 8.76
C ASP A 101 -4.73 12.96 9.50
N GLY A 102 -5.23 14.07 10.04
CA GLY A 102 -4.43 15.01 10.81
C GLY A 102 -3.32 15.68 10.00
N ASP A 103 -2.19 15.95 10.65
CA ASP A 103 -1.01 16.54 9.99
C ASP A 103 -0.15 15.43 9.35
N TRP A 104 -0.48 15.11 8.12
CA TRP A 104 0.14 14.01 7.36
C TRP A 104 1.46 14.38 6.69
N LYS A 105 1.77 15.66 6.55
CA LYS A 105 2.96 16.10 5.80
C LYS A 105 4.28 15.60 6.36
N PRO A 106 4.54 15.68 7.67
CA PRO A 106 5.77 15.09 8.23
C PRO A 106 5.86 13.59 8.03
N MET A 107 4.73 12.89 8.10
CA MET A 107 4.65 11.44 7.89
C MET A 107 5.07 11.07 6.47
N ILE A 108 4.54 11.75 5.46
CA ILE A 108 4.88 11.51 4.06
C ILE A 108 6.37 11.81 3.80
N ARG A 109 6.90 12.89 4.37
CA ARG A 109 8.34 13.21 4.26
C ARG A 109 9.22 12.10 4.83
N LYS A 110 8.88 11.59 6.00
CA LYS A 110 9.60 10.45 6.58
C LYS A 110 9.51 9.21 5.70
N GLY A 111 8.33 8.96 5.13
CA GLY A 111 8.13 7.86 4.19
C GLY A 111 9.06 7.97 2.98
N PHE A 112 9.16 9.13 2.36
CA PHE A 112 10.09 9.36 1.25
C PHE A 112 11.55 9.12 1.68
N LYS A 113 11.95 9.64 2.83
CA LYS A 113 13.31 9.44 3.36
C LYS A 113 13.61 7.96 3.58
N GLU A 114 12.68 7.21 4.13
CA GLU A 114 12.85 5.78 4.35
C GLU A 114 12.92 5.00 3.03
N CYS A 115 12.09 5.36 2.05
CA CYS A 115 12.15 4.76 0.72
C CYS A 115 13.52 4.98 0.08
N MET A 116 14.06 6.19 0.17
CA MET A 116 15.38 6.51 -0.36
C MET A 116 16.50 5.81 0.41
N ARG A 117 16.35 5.65 1.71
CA ARG A 117 17.33 4.95 2.55
C ARG A 117 17.49 3.49 2.14
N VAL A 118 16.37 2.78 1.94
CA VAL A 118 16.38 1.35 1.61
C VAL A 118 16.64 1.06 0.13
N LEU A 119 16.66 2.09 -0.70
CA LEU A 119 16.91 1.97 -2.13
C LEU A 119 18.42 1.92 -2.38
N LYS A 120 18.86 0.97 -3.20
CA LYS A 120 20.26 0.89 -3.66
C LYS A 120 20.64 2.11 -4.48
N ILE A 121 21.89 2.52 -4.40
CA ILE A 121 22.45 3.56 -5.26
C ILE A 121 22.31 3.11 -6.71
N GLY A 122 21.76 3.99 -7.57
CA GLY A 122 21.45 3.65 -8.96
C GLY A 122 20.12 2.93 -9.16
N GLY A 123 19.40 2.62 -8.09
CA GLY A 123 18.06 2.04 -8.17
C GLY A 123 16.99 3.04 -8.57
N GLY A 124 15.77 2.57 -8.77
CA GLY A 124 14.61 3.36 -9.16
C GLY A 124 13.55 3.42 -8.07
N ALA A 125 12.84 4.54 -7.99
CA ALA A 125 11.66 4.70 -7.16
C ALA A 125 10.46 5.09 -8.03
N CYS A 126 9.30 4.49 -7.73
CA CYS A 126 8.03 4.79 -8.38
C CYS A 126 7.06 5.30 -7.31
N VAL A 127 6.50 6.47 -7.55
CA VAL A 127 5.57 7.14 -6.62
C VAL A 127 4.24 7.39 -7.29
#